data_54aaba81723eb41fa97207588f0d28a3
#
_entry.id   54aaba81723eb41fa97207588f0d28a3
#
_cell.length_a   1.000
_cell.length_b   1.000
_cell.length_c   1.000
_cell.angle_alpha   90.00
_cell.angle_beta   90.00
_cell.angle_gamma   90.00
#
_symmetry.space_group_name_H-M   'P 1'
#
loop_
_entity.id
_entity.type
_entity.pdbx_description
1 polymer ?
#
loop_
_entity_poly.entity_id
_entity_poly.type
_entity_poly.pdbx_seq_one_letter_code
_entity_poly.pdbx_strand_id
1 'polypeptide(L)'
;MTEAKDMQVVVLMGGLGTRLKEYTKECPKPLVEVEGRPFFDYSLKLLMHHGFKKFLFLIGYRAEMIEEYYGDGSALGISISYCYDGKELLGTGGAVRRAYDLLEDDFLLMYGDSFMDIDYEETLYRYFEGKSRGMRALMTVLKNGNRFDKSNVIMDGTEIKLYDKMNMTPEMDYIDYGVCMYEKRLFEDEYLKDLIEIPSADSDDVNDNGMVNVRFDIALIQNRLSIDKKIAAHIVTKRFYEIGSPSALNEFREYVRHRFNESHPAVFLDRDGVLNEIVFNDDIEQMDSPQKPDQFKAFPEAAGAIKKIKDKGYYVFIATNQPGAAKGKCKLKTLYDINTMFVEQMAEQGADIDGVYMCAHYPSMCENTKEDFLIKKCDCRKPKPGLLLRPKDIYNIDYDNSYMVGDSFTDIVAGQAAGVKTIFIGDLKCDACKKLCDIEATHIVRSVSEAADIIPEKKNI
;
A
#
# COMPACT_ATOMS: atom_id res chain seq x y z
N MET A 1 11.83 -7.13 -12.68
CA MET A 1 11.42 -6.49 -11.41
C MET A 1 11.35 -7.58 -10.35
N THR A 2 11.92 -7.36 -9.17
CA THR A 2 11.87 -8.30 -8.06
C THR A 2 10.42 -8.49 -7.61
N GLU A 3 9.96 -9.72 -7.49
CA GLU A 3 8.62 -10.02 -6.99
C GLU A 3 8.60 -9.92 -5.45
N ALA A 4 7.44 -9.61 -4.85
CA ALA A 4 7.30 -9.49 -3.40
C ALA A 4 7.79 -10.73 -2.62
N LYS A 5 7.61 -11.94 -3.19
CA LYS A 5 8.08 -13.19 -2.57
C LYS A 5 9.60 -13.28 -2.41
N ASP A 6 10.36 -12.54 -3.23
CA ASP A 6 11.82 -12.53 -3.25
C ASP A 6 12.40 -11.32 -2.49
N MET A 7 11.55 -10.35 -2.10
CA MET A 7 11.94 -9.17 -1.33
C MET A 7 11.97 -9.47 0.16
N GLN A 8 13.05 -9.08 0.82
CA GLN A 8 13.17 -9.14 2.28
C GLN A 8 12.41 -7.98 2.93
N VAL A 9 11.63 -8.28 3.96
CA VAL A 9 10.99 -7.31 4.85
C VAL A 9 11.72 -7.28 6.19
N VAL A 10 12.32 -6.15 6.52
CA VAL A 10 13.00 -5.90 7.80
C VAL A 10 12.03 -5.17 8.71
N VAL A 11 11.81 -5.71 9.91
CA VAL A 11 10.84 -5.15 10.86
C VAL A 11 11.52 -4.73 12.15
N LEU A 12 11.42 -3.45 12.49
CA LEU A 12 11.94 -2.89 13.74
C LEU A 12 10.98 -3.19 14.89
N MET A 13 11.38 -4.08 15.81
CA MET A 13 10.57 -4.55 16.95
C MET A 13 11.25 -4.36 18.31
N GLY A 14 12.43 -3.71 18.37
CA GLY A 14 13.25 -3.60 19.60
C GLY A 14 12.78 -2.57 20.63
N GLY A 15 11.77 -1.76 20.33
CA GLY A 15 11.33 -0.62 21.16
C GLY A 15 10.76 -1.01 22.53
N LEU A 16 11.10 -0.21 23.57
CA LEU A 16 10.66 -0.45 24.98
C LEU A 16 9.16 -0.20 25.23
N GLY A 17 8.44 0.48 24.35
CA GLY A 17 7.00 0.72 24.48
C GLY A 17 6.56 1.56 25.69
N THR A 18 7.40 2.41 26.22
CA THR A 18 7.21 3.12 27.52
C THR A 18 5.92 3.94 27.64
N ARG A 19 5.33 4.40 26.52
CA ARG A 19 4.08 5.17 26.50
C ARG A 19 2.82 4.31 26.72
N LEU A 20 2.88 3.00 26.41
CA LEU A 20 1.79 2.02 26.62
C LEU A 20 1.80 1.39 28.01
N LYS A 21 2.78 1.68 28.84
CA LYS A 21 3.01 1.30 30.27
C LYS A 21 2.39 -0.04 30.73
N GLU A 22 1.08 -0.09 30.94
CA GLU A 22 0.39 -1.29 31.45
C GLU A 22 0.38 -2.45 30.47
N TYR A 23 0.20 -2.15 29.16
CA TYR A 23 0.15 -3.17 28.11
C TYR A 23 1.53 -3.74 27.77
N THR A 24 2.60 -2.95 27.94
CA THR A 24 3.96 -3.35 27.56
C THR A 24 4.84 -3.76 28.75
N LYS A 25 4.29 -3.77 29.94
CA LYS A 25 5.03 -4.19 31.15
C LYS A 25 5.49 -5.65 31.07
N GLU A 26 4.66 -6.52 30.48
CA GLU A 26 4.91 -7.97 30.40
C GLU A 26 4.93 -8.50 28.96
N CYS A 27 4.68 -7.65 27.97
CA CYS A 27 4.54 -8.01 26.58
C CYS A 27 5.21 -6.96 25.66
N PRO A 28 6.01 -7.33 24.65
CA PRO A 28 6.55 -6.37 23.68
C PRO A 28 5.41 -5.82 22.79
N LYS A 29 5.54 -4.57 22.34
CA LYS A 29 4.51 -3.88 21.56
C LYS A 29 3.90 -4.71 20.41
N PRO A 30 4.69 -5.40 19.56
CA PRO A 30 4.15 -6.19 18.47
C PRO A 30 3.18 -7.29 18.90
N LEU A 31 3.33 -7.80 20.13
CA LEU A 31 2.48 -8.86 20.69
C LEU A 31 1.33 -8.34 21.56
N VAL A 32 1.14 -7.03 21.70
CA VAL A 32 -0.02 -6.47 22.41
C VAL A 32 -1.31 -6.95 21.75
N GLU A 33 -2.22 -7.50 22.55
CA GLU A 33 -3.47 -8.08 22.05
C GLU A 33 -4.44 -7.02 21.53
N VAL A 34 -4.95 -7.26 20.32
CA VAL A 34 -6.00 -6.49 19.64
C VAL A 34 -7.04 -7.47 19.10
N GLU A 35 -8.26 -7.41 19.64
CA GLU A 35 -9.40 -8.25 19.21
C GLU A 35 -9.02 -9.75 19.08
N GLY A 36 -8.30 -10.27 20.09
CA GLY A 36 -7.93 -11.69 20.22
C GLY A 36 -6.68 -12.14 19.45
N ARG A 37 -5.91 -11.21 18.87
CA ARG A 37 -4.66 -11.49 18.16
C ARG A 37 -3.58 -10.45 18.50
N PRO A 38 -2.29 -10.78 18.42
CA PRO A 38 -1.21 -9.80 18.46
C PRO A 38 -1.38 -8.70 17.42
N PHE A 39 -0.99 -7.48 17.80
CA PHE A 39 -1.06 -6.32 16.90
C PHE A 39 -0.35 -6.57 15.56
N PHE A 40 0.87 -7.11 15.60
CA PHE A 40 1.66 -7.27 14.37
C PHE A 40 1.10 -8.36 13.44
N ASP A 41 0.26 -9.28 13.91
CA ASP A 41 -0.39 -10.28 13.05
C ASP A 41 -1.22 -9.65 11.93
N TYR A 42 -1.83 -8.49 12.18
CA TYR A 42 -2.59 -7.74 11.16
C TYR A 42 -1.68 -7.22 10.06
N SER A 43 -0.51 -6.66 10.42
CA SER A 43 0.51 -6.21 9.47
C SER A 43 1.14 -7.38 8.71
N LEU A 44 1.47 -8.46 9.42
CA LEU A 44 2.04 -9.67 8.82
C LEU A 44 1.07 -10.32 7.82
N LYS A 45 -0.23 -10.42 8.18
CA LYS A 45 -1.27 -10.93 7.28
C LYS A 45 -1.38 -10.08 6.00
N LEU A 46 -1.31 -8.75 6.12
CA LEU A 46 -1.34 -7.85 4.96
C LEU A 46 -0.12 -8.04 4.06
N LEU A 47 1.09 -8.13 4.64
CA LEU A 47 2.32 -8.39 3.89
C LEU A 47 2.27 -9.74 3.17
N MET A 48 1.82 -10.80 3.86
CA MET A 48 1.64 -12.13 3.26
C MET A 48 0.61 -12.10 2.12
N HIS A 49 -0.46 -11.34 2.25
CA HIS A 49 -1.45 -11.14 1.18
C HIS A 49 -0.82 -10.51 -0.07
N HIS A 50 0.10 -9.56 0.10
CA HIS A 50 0.90 -8.99 -0.98
C HIS A 50 2.04 -9.90 -1.47
N GLY A 51 2.17 -11.11 -0.92
CA GLY A 51 3.08 -12.14 -1.40
C GLY A 51 4.46 -12.14 -0.77
N PHE A 52 4.75 -11.30 0.23
CA PHE A 52 6.04 -11.33 0.94
C PHE A 52 6.22 -12.64 1.69
N LYS A 53 7.44 -13.20 1.63
CA LYS A 53 7.79 -14.50 2.19
C LYS A 53 9.03 -14.49 3.07
N LYS A 54 9.86 -13.46 3.01
CA LYS A 54 11.14 -13.37 3.70
C LYS A 54 11.11 -12.23 4.70
N PHE A 55 11.31 -12.52 5.96
CA PHE A 55 11.27 -11.53 7.04
C PHE A 55 12.55 -11.58 7.87
N LEU A 56 13.02 -10.41 8.27
CA LEU A 56 14.07 -10.23 9.26
C LEU A 56 13.54 -9.35 10.39
N PHE A 57 13.37 -9.91 11.59
CA PHE A 57 12.88 -9.18 12.75
C PHE A 57 14.06 -8.69 13.58
N LEU A 58 14.15 -7.36 13.73
CA LEU A 58 15.13 -6.71 14.61
C LEU A 58 14.49 -6.56 15.99
N ILE A 59 14.86 -7.43 16.92
CA ILE A 59 14.20 -7.63 18.21
C ILE A 59 15.09 -7.19 19.36
N GLY A 60 14.48 -6.68 20.42
CA GLY A 60 15.19 -6.17 21.60
C GLY A 60 14.45 -6.48 22.89
N TYR A 61 13.56 -5.59 23.30
CA TYR A 61 12.80 -5.79 24.54
C TYR A 61 11.92 -7.03 24.49
N ARG A 62 12.15 -7.99 25.41
CA ARG A 62 11.46 -9.29 25.49
C ARG A 62 11.47 -10.06 24.17
N ALA A 63 12.61 -10.05 23.53
CA ALA A 63 12.84 -10.67 22.23
C ALA A 63 12.42 -12.15 22.18
N GLU A 64 12.67 -12.88 23.28
CA GLU A 64 12.30 -14.28 23.43
C GLU A 64 10.81 -14.56 23.22
N MET A 65 9.94 -13.65 23.62
CA MET A 65 8.49 -13.81 23.41
C MET A 65 8.10 -13.69 21.93
N ILE A 66 8.78 -12.81 21.20
CA ILE A 66 8.54 -12.63 19.75
C ILE A 66 8.98 -13.87 19.00
N GLU A 67 10.19 -14.39 19.32
CA GLU A 67 10.74 -15.59 18.69
C GLU A 67 9.91 -16.84 19.05
N GLU A 68 9.48 -16.99 20.30
CA GLU A 68 8.60 -18.10 20.73
C GLU A 68 7.26 -18.08 19.98
N TYR A 69 6.69 -16.89 19.76
CA TYR A 69 5.38 -16.74 19.11
C TYR A 69 5.43 -17.01 17.60
N TYR A 70 6.40 -16.43 16.86
CA TYR A 70 6.47 -16.53 15.41
C TYR A 70 7.33 -17.70 14.91
N GLY A 71 8.27 -18.23 15.73
CA GLY A 71 9.20 -19.29 15.35
C GLY A 71 10.01 -18.90 14.12
N ASP A 72 10.28 -19.85 13.26
CA ASP A 72 10.98 -19.65 11.98
C ASP A 72 10.02 -19.22 10.83
N GLY A 73 8.73 -19.04 11.13
CA GLY A 73 7.69 -18.66 10.17
C GLY A 73 7.17 -19.81 9.31
N SER A 74 7.73 -21.02 9.39
CA SER A 74 7.36 -22.17 8.54
C SER A 74 5.88 -22.56 8.70
N ALA A 75 5.33 -22.46 9.90
CA ALA A 75 3.91 -22.71 10.19
C ALA A 75 2.97 -21.75 9.42
N LEU A 76 3.45 -20.56 9.04
CA LEU A 76 2.74 -19.56 8.26
C LEU A 76 3.08 -19.62 6.76
N GLY A 77 4.00 -20.50 6.35
CA GLY A 77 4.48 -20.59 4.96
C GLY A 77 5.40 -19.44 4.54
N ILE A 78 6.08 -18.83 5.50
CA ILE A 78 7.07 -17.76 5.33
C ILE A 78 8.39 -18.16 6.00
N SER A 79 9.44 -17.36 5.83
CA SER A 79 10.73 -17.52 6.53
C SER A 79 10.97 -16.27 7.39
N ILE A 80 11.30 -16.49 8.66
CA ILE A 80 11.63 -15.42 9.61
C ILE A 80 13.04 -15.69 10.16
N SER A 81 13.88 -14.66 10.07
CA SER A 81 15.19 -14.62 10.73
C SER A 81 15.16 -13.51 11.79
N TYR A 82 16.06 -13.59 12.75
CA TYR A 82 16.10 -12.67 13.88
C TYR A 82 17.48 -12.03 14.02
N CYS A 83 17.50 -10.73 14.39
CA CYS A 83 18.69 -10.04 14.84
C CYS A 83 18.37 -9.35 16.19
N TYR A 84 19.20 -9.60 17.19
CA TYR A 84 19.01 -9.06 18.54
C TYR A 84 19.75 -7.73 18.72
N ASP A 85 19.11 -6.72 19.33
CA ASP A 85 19.69 -5.39 19.57
C ASP A 85 20.95 -5.42 20.47
N GLY A 86 21.17 -6.51 21.20
CA GLY A 86 22.29 -6.61 22.14
C GLY A 86 22.00 -5.96 23.48
N LYS A 87 23.07 -5.48 24.19
CA LYS A 87 22.93 -4.93 25.54
C LYS A 87 22.37 -3.50 25.57
N GLU A 88 22.58 -2.75 24.51
CA GLU A 88 22.18 -1.35 24.40
C GLU A 88 21.29 -1.13 23.18
N LEU A 89 20.34 -0.20 23.29
CA LEU A 89 19.50 0.21 22.16
C LEU A 89 20.30 1.09 21.21
N LEU A 90 20.49 0.63 20.01
CA LEU A 90 21.29 1.31 18.98
C LEU A 90 20.53 2.38 18.18
N GLY A 91 19.24 2.57 18.46
CA GLY A 91 18.35 3.38 17.61
C GLY A 91 18.00 2.66 16.31
N THR A 92 17.13 3.26 15.52
CA THR A 92 16.56 2.59 14.33
C THR A 92 17.61 2.30 13.25
N GLY A 93 18.51 3.24 12.99
CA GLY A 93 19.59 3.07 12.01
C GLY A 93 20.66 2.10 12.50
N GLY A 94 21.02 2.18 13.79
CA GLY A 94 21.99 1.29 14.41
C GLY A 94 21.51 -0.17 14.46
N ALA A 95 20.23 -0.41 14.73
CA ALA A 95 19.65 -1.75 14.69
C ALA A 95 19.73 -2.37 13.27
N VAL A 96 19.41 -1.60 12.23
CA VAL A 96 19.54 -2.07 10.83
C VAL A 96 21.01 -2.35 10.49
N ARG A 97 21.95 -1.46 10.88
CA ARG A 97 23.38 -1.65 10.65
C ARG A 97 23.90 -2.91 11.37
N ARG A 98 23.46 -3.17 12.61
CA ARG A 98 23.84 -4.38 13.34
C ARG A 98 23.45 -5.66 12.59
N ALA A 99 22.31 -5.63 11.93
CA ALA A 99 21.81 -6.75 11.13
C ALA A 99 22.45 -6.81 9.71
N TYR A 100 23.50 -6.04 9.42
CA TYR A 100 24.06 -5.87 8.06
C TYR A 100 24.24 -7.21 7.33
N ASP A 101 24.79 -8.24 7.99
CA ASP A 101 25.11 -9.52 7.38
C ASP A 101 23.86 -10.34 6.99
N LEU A 102 22.73 -10.07 7.65
CA LEU A 102 21.45 -10.71 7.39
C LEU A 102 20.62 -9.94 6.35
N LEU A 103 21.05 -8.72 5.96
CA LEU A 103 20.33 -7.91 4.98
C LEU A 103 20.60 -8.39 3.55
N GLU A 104 19.55 -8.43 2.74
CA GLU A 104 19.67 -8.53 1.29
C GLU A 104 20.08 -7.17 0.68
N ASP A 105 20.54 -7.14 -0.58
CA ASP A 105 21.05 -5.93 -1.25
C ASP A 105 20.03 -4.79 -1.29
N ASP A 106 18.75 -5.13 -1.42
CA ASP A 106 17.60 -4.24 -1.35
C ASP A 106 16.58 -4.83 -0.37
N PHE A 107 16.03 -4.03 0.51
CA PHE A 107 15.04 -4.49 1.48
C PHE A 107 13.98 -3.43 1.77
N LEU A 108 12.80 -3.90 2.18
CA LEU A 108 11.74 -3.06 2.72
C LEU A 108 11.90 -2.99 4.23
N LEU A 109 11.86 -1.78 4.80
CA LEU A 109 11.90 -1.53 6.24
C LEU A 109 10.57 -1.00 6.73
N MET A 110 10.10 -1.52 7.87
CA MET A 110 8.91 -1.02 8.54
C MET A 110 9.00 -1.15 10.07
N TYR A 111 8.07 -0.49 10.77
CA TYR A 111 7.97 -0.55 12.23
C TYR A 111 6.96 -1.61 12.66
N GLY A 112 7.32 -2.43 13.65
CA GLY A 112 6.47 -3.50 14.19
C GLY A 112 5.33 -3.04 15.10
N ASP A 113 5.25 -1.75 15.41
CA ASP A 113 4.18 -1.12 16.19
C ASP A 113 3.25 -0.24 15.33
N SER A 114 3.37 -0.35 14.00
CA SER A 114 2.56 0.39 13.04
C SER A 114 1.85 -0.54 12.05
N PHE A 115 0.60 -0.23 11.74
CA PHE A 115 -0.19 -0.91 10.70
C PHE A 115 -0.34 0.03 9.50
N MET A 116 0.10 -0.44 8.34
CA MET A 116 0.23 0.36 7.13
C MET A 116 -0.42 -0.34 5.95
N ASP A 117 -1.66 0.11 5.60
CA ASP A 117 -2.47 -0.44 4.52
C ASP A 117 -2.21 0.30 3.21
N ILE A 118 -1.17 -0.12 2.50
CA ILE A 118 -0.75 0.46 1.22
C ILE A 118 -0.67 -0.59 0.12
N ASP A 119 -0.56 -0.14 -1.13
CA ASP A 119 -0.20 -1.01 -2.25
C ASP A 119 1.31 -1.27 -2.25
N TYR A 120 1.72 -2.40 -1.69
CA TYR A 120 3.12 -2.80 -1.65
C TYR A 120 3.68 -3.16 -3.03
N GLU A 121 2.86 -3.57 -3.99
CA GLU A 121 3.31 -3.81 -5.37
C GLU A 121 3.72 -2.48 -6.03
N GLU A 122 2.93 -1.43 -5.81
CA GLU A 122 3.28 -0.07 -6.24
C GLU A 122 4.57 0.42 -5.56
N THR A 123 4.72 0.18 -4.24
CA THR A 123 5.93 0.55 -3.49
C THR A 123 7.18 -0.08 -4.10
N LEU A 124 7.15 -1.39 -4.37
CA LEU A 124 8.24 -2.11 -5.03
C LEU A 124 8.53 -1.55 -6.42
N TYR A 125 7.49 -1.34 -7.22
CA TYR A 125 7.66 -0.79 -8.57
C TYR A 125 8.31 0.58 -8.55
N ARG A 126 7.83 1.51 -7.70
CA ARG A 126 8.38 2.86 -7.57
C ARG A 126 9.82 2.87 -7.09
N TYR A 127 10.19 1.95 -6.19
CA TYR A 127 11.56 1.80 -5.74
C TYR A 127 12.50 1.41 -6.88
N PHE A 128 12.19 0.34 -7.63
CA PHE A 128 13.05 -0.12 -8.73
C PHE A 128 13.07 0.84 -9.91
N GLU A 129 11.96 1.51 -10.20
CA GLU A 129 11.92 2.60 -11.19
C GLU A 129 12.81 3.78 -10.75
N GLY A 130 12.72 4.19 -9.48
CA GLY A 130 13.58 5.20 -8.88
C GLY A 130 15.05 4.78 -8.93
N LYS A 131 15.37 3.53 -8.57
CA LYS A 131 16.73 2.97 -8.62
C LYS A 131 17.32 3.03 -10.03
N SER A 132 16.53 2.79 -11.07
CA SER A 132 16.98 2.95 -12.47
C SER A 132 17.35 4.38 -12.84
N ARG A 133 16.87 5.38 -12.08
CA ARG A 133 17.20 6.81 -12.21
C ARG A 133 18.29 7.26 -11.21
N GLY A 134 18.87 6.32 -10.45
CA GLY A 134 19.94 6.58 -9.48
C GLY A 134 19.46 6.99 -8.09
N MET A 135 18.19 6.74 -7.74
CA MET A 135 17.72 6.79 -6.36
C MET A 135 18.28 5.59 -5.58
N ARG A 136 18.51 5.77 -4.29
CA ARG A 136 19.09 4.74 -3.39
C ARG A 136 18.11 4.27 -2.31
N ALA A 137 17.03 5.03 -2.14
CA ALA A 137 15.94 4.70 -1.23
C ALA A 137 14.60 5.14 -1.80
N LEU A 138 13.53 4.63 -1.19
CA LEU A 138 12.16 5.13 -1.36
C LEU A 138 11.55 5.34 0.03
N MET A 139 10.81 6.42 0.18
CA MET A 139 9.99 6.71 1.36
C MET A 139 8.52 6.77 0.96
N THR A 140 7.66 6.08 1.70
CA THR A 140 6.22 6.32 1.61
C THR A 140 5.86 7.58 2.39
N VAL A 141 5.05 8.44 1.81
CA VAL A 141 4.65 9.72 2.40
C VAL A 141 3.13 9.91 2.35
N LEU A 142 2.56 10.46 3.40
CA LEU A 142 1.14 10.79 3.51
C LEU A 142 0.95 12.31 3.61
N LYS A 143 0.03 12.87 2.83
CA LYS A 143 -0.39 14.27 3.02
C LYS A 143 -1.12 14.39 4.36
N ASN A 144 -0.47 15.02 5.32
CA ASN A 144 -0.84 14.93 6.74
C ASN A 144 -1.38 16.23 7.33
N GLY A 145 -0.79 17.39 7.00
CA GLY A 145 -1.19 18.69 7.57
C GLY A 145 -1.21 18.67 9.11
N ASN A 146 -0.27 17.95 9.74
CA ASN A 146 -0.17 17.77 11.19
C ASN A 146 -1.39 17.09 11.86
N ARG A 147 -2.20 16.31 11.12
CA ARG A 147 -3.41 15.67 11.66
C ARG A 147 -3.14 14.48 12.58
N PHE A 148 -2.19 13.62 12.22
CA PHE A 148 -1.90 12.37 12.95
C PHE A 148 -0.66 12.49 13.83
N ASP A 149 0.38 13.12 13.34
CA ASP A 149 1.57 13.55 14.06
C ASP A 149 2.17 14.75 13.31
N LYS A 150 3.31 15.29 13.77
CA LYS A 150 3.99 16.42 13.14
C LYS A 150 4.52 16.04 11.76
N SER A 151 4.14 16.82 10.76
CA SER A 151 4.66 16.67 9.40
C SER A 151 6.16 16.97 9.34
N ASN A 152 6.89 16.21 8.54
CA ASN A 152 8.36 16.23 8.48
C ASN A 152 8.92 16.14 7.05
N VAL A 153 8.04 16.25 6.03
CA VAL A 153 8.40 16.16 4.61
C VAL A 153 7.85 17.34 3.84
N ILE A 154 8.67 17.94 2.98
CA ILE A 154 8.27 18.89 1.94
C ILE A 154 8.33 18.16 0.60
N MET A 155 7.22 18.21 -0.15
CA MET A 155 7.13 17.68 -1.50
C MET A 155 7.30 18.77 -2.55
N ASP A 156 7.83 18.41 -3.72
CA ASP A 156 7.82 19.20 -4.95
C ASP A 156 7.15 18.33 -6.04
N GLY A 157 5.87 18.54 -6.25
CA GLY A 157 5.05 17.64 -7.04
C GLY A 157 5.03 16.23 -6.44
N THR A 158 5.58 15.25 -7.16
CA THR A 158 5.68 13.83 -6.73
C THR A 158 7.05 13.45 -6.17
N GLU A 159 7.94 14.42 -5.93
CA GLU A 159 9.31 14.18 -5.45
C GLU A 159 9.51 14.77 -4.05
N ILE A 160 10.34 14.11 -3.23
CA ILE A 160 10.73 14.63 -1.92
C ILE A 160 11.75 15.77 -2.12
N LYS A 161 11.37 16.97 -1.70
CA LYS A 161 12.24 18.14 -1.69
C LYS A 161 13.13 18.14 -0.44
N LEU A 162 12.55 17.82 0.71
CA LEU A 162 13.26 17.77 2.00
C LEU A 162 12.51 16.86 2.97
N TYR A 163 13.24 16.02 3.67
CA TYR A 163 12.82 15.33 4.89
C TYR A 163 13.66 15.82 6.06
N ASP A 164 13.04 16.32 7.13
CA ASP A 164 13.76 16.66 8.36
C ASP A 164 12.86 16.44 9.59
N LYS A 165 13.20 15.45 10.39
CA LYS A 165 12.51 15.11 11.64
C LYS A 165 12.95 16.00 12.81
N MET A 166 14.14 16.61 12.73
CA MET A 166 14.72 17.40 13.80
C MET A 166 14.37 18.89 13.71
N ASN A 167 14.30 19.43 12.47
CA ASN A 167 14.04 20.84 12.22
C ASN A 167 12.78 21.00 11.37
N MET A 168 11.64 20.66 11.96
CA MET A 168 10.35 20.76 11.30
C MET A 168 9.95 22.21 11.05
N THR A 169 9.44 22.49 9.85
CA THR A 169 8.98 23.82 9.42
C THR A 169 7.50 23.83 9.07
N PRO A 170 6.82 25.00 9.08
CA PRO A 170 5.42 25.10 8.70
C PRO A 170 5.10 24.68 7.25
N GLU A 171 6.10 24.64 6.39
CA GLU A 171 5.96 24.23 4.97
C GLU A 171 5.88 22.71 4.82
N MET A 172 6.20 21.95 5.87
CA MET A 172 6.10 20.48 5.89
C MET A 172 4.64 20.09 6.02
N ASP A 173 4.05 19.59 4.93
CA ASP A 173 2.64 19.17 4.85
C ASP A 173 2.47 17.66 4.80
N TYR A 174 3.55 16.93 4.48
CA TYR A 174 3.58 15.47 4.43
C TYR A 174 4.33 14.89 5.63
N ILE A 175 4.02 13.63 5.94
CA ILE A 175 4.71 12.87 6.98
C ILE A 175 5.31 11.58 6.38
N ASP A 176 6.50 11.18 6.86
CA ASP A 176 7.02 9.83 6.66
C ASP A 176 6.00 8.81 7.20
N TYR A 177 5.55 7.92 6.33
CA TYR A 177 4.48 6.96 6.65
C TYR A 177 4.99 5.74 7.44
N GLY A 178 6.32 5.51 7.42
CA GLY A 178 6.96 4.44 8.17
C GLY A 178 7.23 3.15 7.38
N VAL A 179 6.97 3.13 6.07
CA VAL A 179 7.44 2.10 5.14
C VAL A 179 8.48 2.72 4.21
N CYS A 180 9.68 2.18 4.21
CA CYS A 180 10.76 2.66 3.34
C CYS A 180 11.45 1.48 2.65
N MET A 181 12.11 1.74 1.53
CA MET A 181 13.00 0.78 0.90
C MET A 181 14.40 1.35 0.81
N TYR A 182 15.38 0.52 1.02
CA TYR A 182 16.79 0.92 1.08
C TYR A 182 17.69 -0.04 0.33
N GLU A 183 18.79 0.52 -0.24
CA GLU A 183 19.98 -0.25 -0.58
C GLU A 183 20.78 -0.55 0.70
N LYS A 184 21.20 -1.80 0.88
CA LYS A 184 22.04 -2.25 1.99
C LYS A 184 23.29 -1.40 2.18
N ARG A 185 23.92 -0.94 1.09
CA ARG A 185 25.15 -0.12 1.10
C ARG A 185 25.02 1.24 1.80
N LEU A 186 23.81 1.69 2.10
CA LEU A 186 23.59 2.91 2.90
C LEU A 186 23.99 2.73 4.37
N PHE A 187 24.21 1.49 4.81
CA PHE A 187 24.60 1.14 6.18
C PHE A 187 26.08 0.77 6.31
N GLU A 188 26.87 0.90 5.25
CA GLU A 188 28.34 0.72 5.26
C GLU A 188 29.05 1.92 5.85
N ASP A 189 30.25 1.70 6.41
CA ASP A 189 31.12 2.74 6.97
C ASP A 189 31.42 3.85 5.97
N GLU A 190 31.64 3.49 4.71
CA GLU A 190 31.96 4.45 3.65
C GLU A 190 30.86 5.51 3.50
N TYR A 191 29.60 5.15 3.64
CA TYR A 191 28.49 6.10 3.55
C TYR A 191 28.23 6.81 4.89
N LEU A 192 28.30 6.07 6.00
CA LEU A 192 27.93 6.58 7.33
C LEU A 192 28.96 7.53 7.93
N LYS A 193 30.25 7.43 7.60
CA LYS A 193 31.32 8.30 8.13
C LYS A 193 31.06 9.80 7.91
N ASP A 194 30.29 10.15 6.88
CA ASP A 194 29.91 11.54 6.58
C ASP A 194 28.66 12.00 7.37
N LEU A 195 28.00 11.10 8.09
CA LEU A 195 26.74 11.34 8.83
C LEU A 195 26.90 11.23 10.35
N ILE A 196 27.75 10.31 10.79
CA ILE A 196 27.95 9.96 12.20
C ILE A 196 29.43 9.71 12.47
N GLU A 197 29.84 9.89 13.71
CA GLU A 197 31.15 9.47 14.19
C GLU A 197 31.14 7.94 14.38
N ILE A 198 32.02 7.24 13.64
CA ILE A 198 32.21 5.80 13.78
C ILE A 198 33.41 5.57 14.67
N PRO A 199 33.23 4.89 15.85
CA PRO A 199 34.35 4.58 16.73
C PRO A 199 35.44 3.75 16.03
N SER A 200 36.68 3.80 16.56
CA SER A 200 37.76 2.99 16.02
C SER A 200 37.50 1.49 16.10
N ALA A 201 38.12 0.73 15.21
CA ALA A 201 37.94 -0.75 15.13
C ALA A 201 38.42 -1.51 16.38
N ASP A 202 39.01 -0.83 17.38
CA ASP A 202 39.43 -1.42 18.66
C ASP A 202 38.23 -1.58 19.67
N SER A 203 37.02 -1.25 19.21
CA SER A 203 35.80 -1.44 20.03
C SER A 203 35.46 -2.94 20.14
N ASP A 204 35.20 -3.40 21.36
CA ASP A 204 34.74 -4.79 21.62
C ASP A 204 33.26 -5.01 21.19
N ASP A 205 32.53 -3.94 20.84
CA ASP A 205 31.12 -4.00 20.42
C ASP A 205 31.00 -3.97 18.89
N VAL A 206 31.22 -5.14 18.29
CA VAL A 206 31.16 -5.37 16.85
C VAL A 206 30.08 -6.41 16.51
N ASN A 207 29.56 -6.37 15.29
CA ASN A 207 28.75 -7.45 14.73
C ASN A 207 29.65 -8.64 14.28
N ASP A 208 29.02 -9.69 13.74
CA ASP A 208 29.73 -10.92 13.35
C ASP A 208 30.80 -10.69 12.25
N ASN A 209 30.70 -9.62 11.45
CA ASN A 209 31.69 -9.22 10.43
C ASN A 209 32.70 -8.18 10.93
N GLY A 210 32.73 -7.91 12.23
CA GLY A 210 33.67 -6.95 12.79
C GLY A 210 33.32 -5.48 12.55
N MET A 211 32.11 -5.17 12.08
CA MET A 211 31.61 -3.80 12.00
C MET A 211 31.23 -3.29 13.39
N VAL A 212 31.75 -2.13 13.76
CA VAL A 212 31.46 -1.50 15.05
C VAL A 212 29.99 -1.11 15.14
N ASN A 213 29.32 -1.49 16.24
CA ASN A 213 27.95 -1.07 16.51
C ASN A 213 27.91 0.44 16.83
N VAL A 214 27.04 1.17 16.16
CA VAL A 214 26.90 2.61 16.31
C VAL A 214 25.46 2.98 16.56
N ARG A 215 25.22 3.85 17.52
CA ARG A 215 23.89 4.35 17.86
C ARG A 215 23.51 5.54 16.98
N PHE A 216 22.47 5.39 16.15
CA PHE A 216 21.91 6.49 15.38
C PHE A 216 20.45 6.21 14.95
N ASP A 217 19.72 7.28 14.62
CA ASP A 217 18.38 7.20 14.04
C ASP A 217 18.48 7.16 12.51
N ILE A 218 17.74 6.29 11.85
CA ILE A 218 17.69 6.16 10.39
C ILE A 218 17.30 7.47 9.70
N ALA A 219 16.62 8.37 10.42
CA ALA A 219 16.28 9.71 9.95
C ALA A 219 17.48 10.51 9.43
N LEU A 220 18.71 10.23 9.92
CA LEU A 220 19.93 10.87 9.41
C LEU A 220 20.21 10.47 7.96
N ILE A 221 20.03 9.17 7.62
CA ILE A 221 20.15 8.68 6.24
C ILE A 221 19.08 9.29 5.36
N GLN A 222 17.83 9.28 5.82
CA GLN A 222 16.69 9.84 5.09
C GLN A 222 16.85 11.34 4.79
N ASN A 223 17.26 12.11 5.79
CA ASN A 223 17.53 13.53 5.64
C ASN A 223 18.62 13.77 4.59
N ARG A 224 19.76 13.09 4.71
CA ARG A 224 20.87 13.21 3.75
C ARG A 224 20.44 12.85 2.33
N LEU A 225 19.72 11.74 2.15
CA LEU A 225 19.24 11.31 0.84
C LEU A 225 18.23 12.30 0.23
N SER A 226 17.43 12.99 1.05
CA SER A 226 16.51 14.03 0.57
C SER A 226 17.28 15.26 0.07
N ILE A 227 18.31 15.70 0.80
CA ILE A 227 19.18 16.80 0.39
C ILE A 227 19.93 16.45 -0.92
N ASP A 228 20.46 15.23 -1.01
CA ASP A 228 21.20 14.74 -2.18
C ASP A 228 20.27 14.38 -3.36
N LYS A 229 18.94 14.48 -3.21
CA LYS A 229 17.91 14.06 -4.18
C LYS A 229 18.10 12.59 -4.63
N LYS A 230 18.33 11.72 -3.65
CA LYS A 230 18.59 10.28 -3.84
C LYS A 230 17.53 9.40 -3.19
N ILE A 231 16.39 9.97 -2.79
CA ILE A 231 15.25 9.26 -2.23
C ILE A 231 14.01 9.48 -3.11
N ALA A 232 13.38 8.39 -3.54
CA ALA A 232 12.12 8.44 -4.28
C ALA A 232 10.94 8.55 -3.30
N ALA A 233 9.80 9.05 -3.78
CA ALA A 233 8.55 9.09 -3.02
C ALA A 233 7.54 8.07 -3.53
N HIS A 234 6.78 7.50 -2.60
CA HIS A 234 5.48 6.89 -2.86
C HIS A 234 4.44 7.62 -2.02
N ILE A 235 3.59 8.42 -2.67
CA ILE A 235 2.49 9.13 -2.00
C ILE A 235 1.38 8.13 -1.74
N VAL A 236 1.02 7.98 -0.47
CA VAL A 236 -0.08 7.11 -0.03
C VAL A 236 -1.27 7.95 0.43
N THR A 237 -2.47 7.38 0.34
CA THR A 237 -3.72 8.13 0.61
C THR A 237 -4.44 7.67 1.87
N LYS A 238 -4.15 6.45 2.35
CA LYS A 238 -4.73 5.93 3.59
C LYS A 238 -3.88 6.31 4.79
N ARG A 239 -4.52 6.55 5.94
CA ARG A 239 -3.81 6.77 7.20
C ARG A 239 -3.12 5.49 7.70
N PHE A 240 -2.06 5.66 8.45
CA PHE A 240 -1.46 4.60 9.28
C PHE A 240 -2.09 4.55 10.67
N TYR A 241 -1.88 3.43 11.37
CA TYR A 241 -2.20 3.28 12.79
C TYR A 241 -0.94 2.88 13.54
N GLU A 242 -0.58 3.62 14.58
CA GLU A 242 0.54 3.32 15.48
C GLU A 242 -0.01 3.11 16.90
N ILE A 243 0.34 1.99 17.54
CA ILE A 243 -0.06 1.73 18.92
C ILE A 243 0.91 2.39 19.93
N GLY A 244 1.08 3.72 19.80
CA GLY A 244 1.96 4.51 20.66
C GLY A 244 1.36 4.89 22.02
N SER A 245 0.02 4.83 22.18
CA SER A 245 -0.72 5.22 23.38
C SER A 245 -1.97 4.36 23.58
N PRO A 246 -2.58 4.32 24.79
CA PRO A 246 -3.84 3.61 25.03
C PRO A 246 -4.99 4.10 24.12
N SER A 247 -5.07 5.39 23.82
CA SER A 247 -6.08 5.93 22.90
C SER A 247 -5.87 5.43 21.46
N ALA A 248 -4.64 5.44 20.97
CA ALA A 248 -4.31 4.93 19.66
C ALA A 248 -4.54 3.41 19.54
N LEU A 249 -4.26 2.65 20.61
CA LEU A 249 -4.58 1.23 20.68
C LEU A 249 -6.11 0.98 20.59
N ASN A 250 -6.93 1.78 21.29
CA ASN A 250 -8.38 1.66 21.21
C ASN A 250 -8.92 2.04 19.82
N GLU A 251 -8.38 3.09 19.21
CA GLU A 251 -8.72 3.48 17.84
C GLU A 251 -8.39 2.35 16.85
N PHE A 252 -7.25 1.69 17.01
CA PHE A 252 -6.90 0.55 16.16
C PHE A 252 -7.82 -0.66 16.43
N ARG A 253 -8.25 -0.91 17.69
CA ARG A 253 -9.24 -1.96 18.00
C ARG A 253 -10.56 -1.72 17.28
N GLU A 254 -11.07 -0.50 17.28
CA GLU A 254 -12.29 -0.14 16.54
C GLU A 254 -12.10 -0.37 15.03
N TYR A 255 -10.97 0.05 14.47
CA TYR A 255 -10.65 -0.20 13.07
C TYR A 255 -10.60 -1.70 12.73
N VAL A 256 -9.95 -2.50 13.58
CA VAL A 256 -9.86 -3.97 13.40
C VAL A 256 -11.23 -4.61 13.48
N ARG A 257 -12.07 -4.22 14.45
CA ARG A 257 -13.43 -4.74 14.60
C ARG A 257 -14.23 -4.49 13.33
N HIS A 258 -14.23 -3.25 12.85
CA HIS A 258 -14.94 -2.86 11.64
C HIS A 258 -14.42 -3.60 10.39
N ARG A 259 -13.10 -3.69 10.23
CA ARG A 259 -12.52 -4.22 8.99
C ARG A 259 -12.45 -5.75 8.92
N PHE A 260 -12.12 -6.39 10.05
CA PHE A 260 -11.80 -7.83 10.05
C PHE A 260 -12.86 -8.69 10.72
N ASN A 261 -13.63 -8.14 11.67
CA ASN A 261 -14.57 -8.92 12.48
C ASN A 261 -16.02 -8.70 12.04
N GLU A 262 -16.41 -7.48 11.70
CA GLU A 262 -17.74 -7.18 11.19
C GLU A 262 -17.84 -7.44 9.68
N SER A 263 -18.91 -8.12 9.25
CA SER A 263 -19.14 -8.36 7.82
C SER A 263 -19.83 -7.16 7.18
N HIS A 264 -19.27 -6.66 6.08
CA HIS A 264 -19.82 -5.55 5.32
C HIS A 264 -19.93 -5.92 3.84
N PRO A 265 -21.02 -5.55 3.14
CA PRO A 265 -21.06 -5.64 1.70
C PRO A 265 -20.13 -4.62 1.06
N ALA A 266 -19.76 -4.86 -0.20
CA ALA A 266 -18.90 -4.00 -0.98
C ALA A 266 -19.55 -3.58 -2.30
N VAL A 267 -19.17 -2.40 -2.79
CA VAL A 267 -19.43 -1.99 -4.16
C VAL A 267 -18.10 -1.84 -4.88
N PHE A 268 -17.91 -2.67 -5.89
CA PHE A 268 -16.77 -2.59 -6.80
C PHE A 268 -17.18 -1.71 -7.98
N LEU A 269 -16.46 -0.62 -8.21
CA LEU A 269 -16.71 0.32 -9.27
C LEU A 269 -15.62 0.17 -10.35
N ASP A 270 -15.98 0.05 -11.62
CA ASP A 270 -14.99 0.35 -12.65
C ASP A 270 -14.63 1.84 -12.60
N ARG A 271 -13.52 2.20 -13.18
CA ARG A 271 -13.05 3.58 -13.18
C ARG A 271 -13.48 4.33 -14.44
N ASP A 272 -12.99 3.90 -15.59
CA ASP A 272 -13.18 4.59 -16.85
C ASP A 272 -14.60 4.33 -17.41
N GLY A 273 -15.34 5.38 -17.72
CA GLY A 273 -16.74 5.30 -18.15
C GLY A 273 -17.76 5.19 -16.98
N VAL A 274 -17.30 4.99 -15.73
CA VAL A 274 -18.13 4.91 -14.53
C VAL A 274 -17.87 6.06 -13.58
N LEU A 275 -16.59 6.35 -13.28
CA LEU A 275 -16.16 7.38 -12.34
C LEU A 275 -15.48 8.57 -13.04
N ASN A 276 -14.94 8.35 -14.23
CA ASN A 276 -14.33 9.38 -15.06
C ASN A 276 -14.66 9.21 -16.55
N GLU A 277 -14.49 10.31 -17.30
CA GLU A 277 -14.64 10.33 -18.74
C GLU A 277 -13.59 9.43 -19.42
N ILE A 278 -13.98 8.74 -20.49
CA ILE A 278 -13.06 8.12 -21.43
C ILE A 278 -12.58 9.18 -22.44
N VAL A 279 -11.36 9.03 -22.93
CA VAL A 279 -10.70 10.02 -23.79
C VAL A 279 -10.72 9.55 -25.24
N PHE A 280 -11.06 10.45 -26.17
CA PHE A 280 -10.85 10.15 -27.59
C PHE A 280 -9.36 10.27 -27.91
N ASN A 281 -8.79 9.23 -28.47
CA ASN A 281 -7.40 9.17 -28.90
C ASN A 281 -7.33 9.36 -30.42
N ASP A 282 -6.88 10.55 -30.84
CA ASP A 282 -6.79 10.93 -32.24
C ASP A 282 -5.83 10.04 -33.07
N ASP A 283 -4.78 9.50 -32.43
CA ASP A 283 -3.77 8.66 -33.12
C ASP A 283 -4.33 7.32 -33.59
N ILE A 284 -5.33 6.78 -32.88
CA ILE A 284 -5.97 5.50 -33.20
C ILE A 284 -7.46 5.63 -33.51
N GLU A 285 -7.98 6.85 -33.58
CA GLU A 285 -9.40 7.18 -33.83
C GLU A 285 -10.39 6.37 -32.96
N GLN A 286 -10.06 6.14 -31.69
CA GLN A 286 -10.86 5.34 -30.76
C GLN A 286 -10.93 5.96 -29.36
N MET A 287 -12.00 5.62 -28.64
CA MET A 287 -12.07 5.91 -27.21
C MET A 287 -11.07 5.06 -26.44
N ASP A 288 -10.38 5.67 -25.48
CA ASP A 288 -9.33 5.03 -24.67
C ASP A 288 -9.40 5.51 -23.21
N SER A 289 -8.69 4.83 -22.34
CA SER A 289 -8.47 5.27 -20.96
C SER A 289 -7.51 6.47 -20.92
N PRO A 290 -7.61 7.38 -19.96
CA PRO A 290 -6.60 8.41 -19.73
C PRO A 290 -5.20 7.81 -19.56
N GLN A 291 -4.23 8.32 -20.33
CA GLN A 291 -2.82 7.87 -20.31
C GLN A 291 -1.89 8.93 -19.70
N LYS A 292 -2.45 10.08 -19.30
CA LYS A 292 -1.77 11.20 -18.63
C LYS A 292 -2.69 11.80 -17.58
N PRO A 293 -2.15 12.38 -16.47
CA PRO A 293 -2.96 13.01 -15.44
C PRO A 293 -3.87 14.15 -15.94
N ASP A 294 -3.41 14.94 -16.92
CA ASP A 294 -4.15 16.06 -17.52
C ASP A 294 -5.33 15.60 -18.41
N GLN A 295 -5.34 14.36 -18.84
CA GLN A 295 -6.47 13.75 -19.57
C GLN A 295 -7.57 13.23 -18.63
N PHE A 296 -7.25 13.06 -17.33
CA PHE A 296 -8.19 12.49 -16.39
C PHE A 296 -9.22 13.53 -15.93
N LYS A 297 -10.51 13.21 -16.10
CA LYS A 297 -11.63 14.03 -15.67
C LYS A 297 -12.67 13.16 -14.96
N ALA A 298 -12.77 13.31 -13.64
CA ALA A 298 -13.82 12.65 -12.87
C ALA A 298 -15.19 13.19 -13.28
N PHE A 299 -16.20 12.30 -13.30
CA PHE A 299 -17.59 12.76 -13.45
C PHE A 299 -18.00 13.60 -12.25
N PRO A 300 -18.77 14.67 -12.44
CA PRO A 300 -19.18 15.56 -11.36
C PRO A 300 -19.94 14.85 -10.23
N GLU A 301 -20.69 13.81 -10.56
CA GLU A 301 -21.47 12.99 -9.62
C GLU A 301 -20.67 11.90 -8.90
N ALA A 302 -19.42 11.62 -9.29
CA ALA A 302 -18.65 10.49 -8.76
C ALA A 302 -18.49 10.57 -7.23
N ALA A 303 -18.06 11.71 -6.70
CA ALA A 303 -17.89 11.87 -5.26
C ALA A 303 -19.21 11.72 -4.48
N GLY A 304 -20.30 12.29 -4.99
CA GLY A 304 -21.63 12.15 -4.39
C GLY A 304 -22.13 10.72 -4.36
N ALA A 305 -21.90 9.96 -5.45
CA ALA A 305 -22.27 8.55 -5.55
C ALA A 305 -21.46 7.68 -4.58
N ILE A 306 -20.13 7.86 -4.52
CA ILE A 306 -19.23 7.14 -3.59
C ILE A 306 -19.67 7.40 -2.15
N LYS A 307 -19.86 8.67 -1.78
CA LYS A 307 -20.31 9.03 -0.43
C LYS A 307 -21.65 8.37 -0.08
N LYS A 308 -22.63 8.43 -0.98
CA LYS A 308 -23.94 7.78 -0.77
C LYS A 308 -23.83 6.26 -0.56
N ILE A 309 -22.96 5.58 -1.29
CA ILE A 309 -22.69 4.15 -1.12
C ILE A 309 -22.04 3.89 0.25
N LYS A 310 -21.07 4.71 0.66
CA LYS A 310 -20.44 4.64 1.98
C LYS A 310 -21.44 4.84 3.11
N ASP A 311 -22.30 5.86 3.00
CA ASP A 311 -23.34 6.19 3.99
C ASP A 311 -24.37 5.05 4.16
N LYS A 312 -24.55 4.18 3.13
CA LYS A 312 -25.35 2.97 3.16
C LYS A 312 -24.64 1.77 3.82
N GLY A 313 -23.41 1.92 4.29
CA GLY A 313 -22.63 0.91 5.02
C GLY A 313 -21.83 -0.06 4.16
N TYR A 314 -21.53 0.30 2.91
CA TYR A 314 -20.74 -0.51 1.99
C TYR A 314 -19.26 -0.08 2.00
N TYR A 315 -18.35 -1.05 1.80
CA TYR A 315 -17.03 -0.74 1.28
C TYR A 315 -17.11 -0.29 -0.18
N VAL A 316 -16.24 0.64 -0.57
CA VAL A 316 -16.12 1.10 -1.96
C VAL A 316 -14.72 0.77 -2.48
N PHE A 317 -14.66 -0.09 -3.47
CA PHE A 317 -13.41 -0.47 -4.15
C PHE A 317 -13.47 -0.08 -5.63
N ILE A 318 -12.35 0.39 -6.16
CA ILE A 318 -12.17 0.56 -7.59
C ILE A 318 -11.54 -0.72 -8.15
N ALA A 319 -12.13 -1.30 -9.20
CA ALA A 319 -11.65 -2.51 -9.87
C ALA A 319 -11.50 -2.23 -11.37
N THR A 320 -10.28 -1.84 -11.82
CA THR A 320 -10.07 -1.29 -13.17
C THR A 320 -9.01 -2.04 -13.98
N ASN A 321 -9.27 -2.21 -15.29
CA ASN A 321 -8.31 -2.74 -16.27
C ASN A 321 -7.54 -1.59 -16.92
N GLN A 322 -6.24 -1.48 -16.66
CA GLN A 322 -5.38 -0.40 -17.14
C GLN A 322 -4.17 -0.91 -17.94
N PRO A 323 -4.36 -1.46 -19.16
CA PRO A 323 -3.27 -2.05 -19.92
C PRO A 323 -2.37 -1.03 -20.64
N GLY A 324 -2.52 0.28 -20.41
CA GLY A 324 -1.81 1.34 -21.11
C GLY A 324 -0.29 1.18 -21.06
N ALA A 325 0.26 0.85 -19.90
CA ALA A 325 1.70 0.62 -19.73
C ALA A 325 2.18 -0.65 -20.46
N ALA A 326 1.45 -1.76 -20.33
CA ALA A 326 1.74 -2.98 -21.08
C ALA A 326 1.71 -2.76 -22.60
N LYS A 327 0.84 -1.89 -23.11
CA LYS A 327 0.73 -1.52 -24.52
C LYS A 327 1.73 -0.44 -24.95
N GLY A 328 2.60 0.04 -24.04
CA GLY A 328 3.60 1.07 -24.34
C GLY A 328 3.06 2.48 -24.55
N LYS A 329 1.80 2.75 -24.16
CA LYS A 329 1.15 4.06 -24.29
C LYS A 329 1.60 5.06 -23.21
N CYS A 330 1.91 4.57 -22.01
CA CYS A 330 2.42 5.35 -20.88
C CYS A 330 3.33 4.47 -20.00
N LYS A 331 3.91 5.02 -18.94
CA LYS A 331 4.58 4.24 -17.90
C LYS A 331 3.58 3.73 -16.87
N LEU A 332 3.86 2.61 -16.20
CA LEU A 332 3.04 2.10 -15.10
C LEU A 332 2.93 3.12 -13.96
N LYS A 333 4.03 3.86 -13.67
CA LYS A 333 4.01 4.99 -12.72
C LYS A 333 2.89 5.98 -13.01
N THR A 334 2.65 6.31 -14.28
CA THR A 334 1.60 7.27 -14.68
C THR A 334 0.20 6.76 -14.33
N LEU A 335 -0.04 5.47 -14.48
CA LEU A 335 -1.33 4.86 -14.12
C LEU A 335 -1.56 4.88 -12.61
N TYR A 336 -0.53 4.63 -11.81
CA TYR A 336 -0.57 4.79 -10.36
C TYR A 336 -0.80 6.25 -9.96
N ASP A 337 -0.08 7.21 -10.57
CA ASP A 337 -0.23 8.64 -10.28
C ASP A 337 -1.65 9.14 -10.57
N ILE A 338 -2.29 8.66 -11.65
CA ILE A 338 -3.70 8.96 -11.98
C ILE A 338 -4.63 8.43 -10.88
N ASN A 339 -4.41 7.20 -10.41
CA ASN A 339 -5.24 6.62 -9.35
C ASN A 339 -5.07 7.38 -8.03
N THR A 340 -3.84 7.71 -7.64
CA THR A 340 -3.55 8.49 -6.42
C THR A 340 -4.25 9.86 -6.49
N MET A 341 -4.06 10.59 -7.59
CA MET A 341 -4.71 11.88 -7.82
C MET A 341 -6.24 11.79 -7.72
N PHE A 342 -6.84 10.75 -8.30
CA PHE A 342 -8.29 10.53 -8.23
C PHE A 342 -8.76 10.27 -6.79
N VAL A 343 -8.07 9.41 -6.05
CA VAL A 343 -8.42 9.13 -4.64
C VAL A 343 -8.31 10.37 -3.78
N GLU A 344 -7.25 11.18 -3.95
CA GLU A 344 -7.10 12.46 -3.26
C GLU A 344 -8.23 13.44 -3.60
N GLN A 345 -8.59 13.57 -4.88
CA GLN A 345 -9.69 14.41 -5.34
C GLN A 345 -11.04 13.98 -4.73
N MET A 346 -11.30 12.69 -4.60
CA MET A 346 -12.51 12.17 -3.97
C MET A 346 -12.50 12.42 -2.46
N ALA A 347 -11.38 12.19 -1.79
CA ALA A 347 -11.23 12.44 -0.35
C ALA A 347 -11.41 13.90 0.02
N GLU A 348 -10.91 14.85 -0.80
CA GLU A 348 -11.13 16.30 -0.62
C GLU A 348 -12.62 16.67 -0.67
N GLN A 349 -13.46 15.89 -1.35
CA GLN A 349 -14.90 16.05 -1.42
C GLN A 349 -15.65 15.19 -0.36
N GLY A 350 -14.92 14.53 0.56
CA GLY A 350 -15.48 13.70 1.61
C GLY A 350 -16.00 12.33 1.13
N ALA A 351 -15.48 11.84 0.00
CA ALA A 351 -15.80 10.54 -0.59
C ALA A 351 -14.62 9.58 -0.44
N ASP A 352 -14.63 8.75 0.60
CA ASP A 352 -13.55 7.83 0.92
C ASP A 352 -13.64 6.53 0.09
N ILE A 353 -12.50 6.12 -0.47
CA ILE A 353 -12.33 4.88 -1.23
C ILE A 353 -11.51 3.90 -0.40
N ASP A 354 -12.05 2.69 -0.16
CA ASP A 354 -11.41 1.66 0.67
C ASP A 354 -10.22 0.99 -0.01
N GLY A 355 -10.17 0.98 -1.34
CA GLY A 355 -9.03 0.49 -2.10
C GLY A 355 -9.17 0.62 -3.61
N VAL A 356 -8.02 0.64 -4.28
CA VAL A 356 -7.93 0.65 -5.75
C VAL A 356 -7.22 -0.62 -6.19
N TYR A 357 -7.90 -1.46 -6.95
CA TYR A 357 -7.37 -2.68 -7.54
C TYR A 357 -7.25 -2.51 -9.04
N MET A 358 -6.03 -2.43 -9.53
CA MET A 358 -5.72 -2.18 -10.93
C MET A 358 -5.07 -3.41 -11.57
N CYS A 359 -5.53 -3.78 -12.75
CA CYS A 359 -4.82 -4.74 -13.60
C CYS A 359 -4.13 -4.02 -14.75
N ALA A 360 -2.81 -3.91 -14.67
CA ALA A 360 -1.97 -3.34 -15.73
C ALA A 360 -1.50 -4.38 -16.77
N HIS A 361 -1.83 -5.67 -16.59
CA HIS A 361 -1.37 -6.76 -17.45
C HIS A 361 -2.10 -6.78 -18.80
N TYR A 362 -1.36 -7.22 -19.84
CA TYR A 362 -1.92 -7.51 -21.15
C TYR A 362 -1.39 -8.87 -21.67
N PRO A 363 -2.23 -9.72 -22.28
CA PRO A 363 -1.82 -11.10 -22.60
C PRO A 363 -0.91 -11.23 -23.82
N SER A 364 -0.74 -10.16 -24.61
CA SER A 364 0.01 -10.18 -25.87
C SER A 364 0.98 -9.01 -25.93
N MET A 365 2.18 -9.26 -26.47
CA MET A 365 3.16 -8.21 -26.70
C MET A 365 2.65 -7.21 -27.74
N CYS A 366 2.91 -5.94 -27.51
CA CYS A 366 2.64 -4.85 -28.43
C CYS A 366 3.97 -4.24 -28.91
N GLU A 367 3.95 -3.62 -30.08
CA GLU A 367 5.16 -3.08 -30.73
C GLU A 367 5.91 -2.06 -29.87
N ASN A 368 5.19 -1.27 -29.08
CA ASN A 368 5.74 -0.22 -28.22
C ASN A 368 5.91 -0.63 -26.74
N THR A 369 5.74 -1.90 -26.39
CA THR A 369 5.91 -2.40 -25.02
C THR A 369 7.32 -2.10 -24.50
N LYS A 370 7.42 -1.44 -23.33
CA LYS A 370 8.69 -1.14 -22.65
C LYS A 370 8.81 -1.83 -21.28
N GLU A 371 7.67 -2.25 -20.72
CA GLU A 371 7.57 -2.90 -19.41
C GLU A 371 7.11 -4.35 -19.63
N ASP A 372 8.01 -5.20 -20.14
CA ASP A 372 7.74 -6.57 -20.58
C ASP A 372 7.16 -7.46 -19.48
N PHE A 373 7.46 -7.17 -18.21
CA PHE A 373 6.92 -7.91 -17.06
C PHE A 373 5.40 -7.79 -16.92
N LEU A 374 4.77 -6.81 -17.58
CA LEU A 374 3.31 -6.64 -17.66
C LEU A 374 2.67 -7.53 -18.72
N ILE A 375 3.48 -8.14 -19.63
CA ILE A 375 2.98 -9.00 -20.69
C ILE A 375 2.81 -10.41 -20.12
N LYS A 376 1.61 -10.68 -19.64
CA LYS A 376 1.25 -12.00 -19.12
C LYS A 376 -0.26 -12.22 -19.08
N LYS A 377 -0.66 -13.49 -19.16
CA LYS A 377 -2.00 -13.91 -18.74
C LYS A 377 -2.06 -13.87 -17.22
N CYS A 378 -3.11 -13.30 -16.66
CA CYS A 378 -3.32 -13.17 -15.21
C CYS A 378 -4.76 -13.49 -14.85
N ASP A 379 -5.04 -13.62 -13.56
CA ASP A 379 -6.40 -13.85 -13.04
C ASP A 379 -7.07 -12.54 -12.58
N CYS A 380 -6.31 -11.43 -12.49
CA CYS A 380 -6.83 -10.13 -12.09
C CYS A 380 -7.58 -9.40 -13.22
N ARG A 381 -7.21 -9.60 -14.50
CA ARG A 381 -7.84 -8.87 -15.61
C ARG A 381 -9.29 -9.28 -15.82
N LYS A 382 -10.24 -8.33 -15.66
CA LYS A 382 -11.65 -8.51 -16.05
C LYS A 382 -11.74 -8.95 -17.53
N PRO A 383 -12.50 -10.01 -17.90
CA PRO A 383 -13.65 -10.55 -17.18
C PRO A 383 -13.37 -11.60 -16.09
N LYS A 384 -12.11 -11.88 -15.74
CA LYS A 384 -11.82 -12.73 -14.59
C LYS A 384 -12.05 -11.98 -13.28
N PRO A 385 -12.44 -12.69 -12.19
CA PRO A 385 -12.89 -12.06 -10.94
C PRO A 385 -11.76 -11.58 -10.02
N GLY A 386 -10.49 -11.77 -10.37
CA GLY A 386 -9.36 -11.60 -9.44
C GLY A 386 -9.26 -10.23 -8.78
N LEU A 387 -9.61 -9.11 -9.48
CA LEU A 387 -9.63 -7.78 -8.85
C LEU A 387 -10.69 -7.67 -7.74
N LEU A 388 -11.85 -8.32 -7.94
CA LEU A 388 -12.96 -8.30 -6.98
C LEU A 388 -12.67 -9.22 -5.79
N LEU A 389 -11.95 -10.32 -6.01
CA LEU A 389 -11.61 -11.29 -4.97
C LEU A 389 -10.37 -10.88 -4.16
N ARG A 390 -9.54 -9.97 -4.66
CA ARG A 390 -8.30 -9.52 -4.01
C ARG A 390 -8.53 -9.01 -2.58
N PRO A 391 -9.55 -8.21 -2.23
CA PRO A 391 -9.75 -7.76 -0.86
C PRO A 391 -10.26 -8.84 0.11
N LYS A 392 -10.67 -10.03 -0.37
CA LYS A 392 -11.34 -11.07 0.44
C LYS A 392 -10.55 -11.49 1.69
N ASP A 393 -9.23 -11.54 1.61
CA ASP A 393 -8.38 -12.03 2.70
C ASP A 393 -8.06 -10.94 3.74
N ILE A 394 -8.23 -9.66 3.35
CA ILE A 394 -7.87 -8.50 4.16
C ILE A 394 -9.04 -7.62 4.56
N TYR A 395 -10.26 -7.98 4.13
CA TYR A 395 -11.54 -7.41 4.55
C TYR A 395 -12.54 -8.55 4.79
N ASN A 396 -13.44 -8.38 5.74
CA ASN A 396 -14.56 -9.31 5.94
C ASN A 396 -15.75 -8.87 5.06
N ILE A 397 -15.76 -9.31 3.79
CA ILE A 397 -16.74 -8.88 2.79
C ILE A 397 -17.89 -9.88 2.66
N ASP A 398 -19.12 -9.38 2.74
CA ASP A 398 -20.36 -10.08 2.36
C ASP A 398 -20.56 -10.01 0.84
N TYR A 399 -20.03 -10.98 0.11
CA TYR A 399 -20.12 -11.02 -1.35
C TYR A 399 -21.55 -11.17 -1.87
N ASP A 400 -22.43 -11.89 -1.18
CA ASP A 400 -23.81 -12.15 -1.60
C ASP A 400 -24.64 -10.85 -1.66
N ASN A 401 -24.28 -9.87 -0.83
CA ASN A 401 -24.92 -8.55 -0.81
C ASN A 401 -24.08 -7.44 -1.47
N SER A 402 -22.98 -7.81 -2.12
CA SER A 402 -22.08 -6.89 -2.83
C SER A 402 -22.49 -6.67 -4.28
N TYR A 403 -21.91 -5.62 -4.90
CA TYR A 403 -22.20 -5.22 -6.27
C TYR A 403 -20.92 -4.95 -7.06
N MET A 404 -20.94 -5.31 -8.36
CA MET A 404 -20.03 -4.78 -9.37
C MET A 404 -20.78 -3.82 -10.26
N VAL A 405 -20.28 -2.59 -10.39
CA VAL A 405 -20.82 -1.53 -11.26
C VAL A 405 -19.83 -1.25 -12.37
N GLY A 406 -20.23 -1.37 -13.61
CA GLY A 406 -19.37 -1.17 -14.78
C GLY A 406 -20.13 -0.81 -16.03
N ASP A 407 -19.42 -0.29 -17.03
CA ASP A 407 -19.96 0.09 -18.33
C ASP A 407 -19.65 -0.93 -19.43
N SER A 408 -18.96 -2.02 -19.09
CA SER A 408 -18.50 -3.06 -20.00
C SER A 408 -19.03 -4.45 -19.61
N PHE A 409 -19.22 -5.31 -20.62
CA PHE A 409 -19.55 -6.72 -20.36
C PHE A 409 -18.49 -7.43 -19.50
N THR A 410 -17.22 -7.00 -19.58
CA THR A 410 -16.15 -7.59 -18.77
C THR A 410 -16.37 -7.38 -17.28
N ASP A 411 -17.03 -6.31 -16.90
CA ASP A 411 -17.39 -6.00 -15.51
C ASP A 411 -18.50 -6.93 -15.02
N ILE A 412 -19.51 -7.11 -15.85
CA ILE A 412 -20.66 -7.97 -15.52
C ILE A 412 -20.21 -9.43 -15.35
N VAL A 413 -19.41 -9.93 -16.29
CA VAL A 413 -18.86 -11.30 -16.20
C VAL A 413 -17.94 -11.45 -14.98
N ALA A 414 -17.08 -10.47 -14.70
CA ALA A 414 -16.21 -10.52 -13.51
C ALA A 414 -17.03 -10.50 -12.22
N GLY A 415 -18.09 -9.68 -12.15
CA GLY A 415 -19.00 -9.61 -11.00
C GLY A 415 -19.73 -10.95 -10.77
N GLN A 416 -20.30 -11.53 -11.82
CA GLN A 416 -20.96 -12.85 -11.75
C GLN A 416 -19.98 -13.95 -11.31
N ALA A 417 -18.76 -13.94 -11.87
CA ALA A 417 -17.72 -14.91 -11.51
C ALA A 417 -17.23 -14.74 -10.06
N ALA A 418 -17.31 -13.53 -9.50
CA ALA A 418 -16.99 -13.24 -8.10
C ALA A 418 -18.16 -13.55 -7.14
N GLY A 419 -19.36 -13.85 -7.66
CA GLY A 419 -20.56 -14.11 -6.85
C GLY A 419 -21.26 -12.85 -6.34
N VAL A 420 -21.04 -11.69 -6.98
CA VAL A 420 -21.69 -10.43 -6.61
C VAL A 420 -22.80 -10.06 -7.61
N LYS A 421 -23.74 -9.24 -7.17
CA LYS A 421 -24.76 -8.63 -8.04
C LYS A 421 -24.11 -7.66 -9.00
N THR A 422 -24.72 -7.42 -10.16
CA THR A 422 -24.10 -6.60 -11.21
C THR A 422 -25.03 -5.46 -11.64
N ILE A 423 -24.46 -4.27 -11.82
CA ILE A 423 -25.13 -3.08 -12.31
C ILE A 423 -24.39 -2.60 -13.55
N PHE A 424 -25.08 -2.60 -14.69
CA PHE A 424 -24.51 -2.10 -15.94
C PHE A 424 -24.86 -0.62 -16.11
N ILE A 425 -23.86 0.21 -16.40
CA ILE A 425 -24.05 1.63 -16.75
C ILE A 425 -24.04 1.75 -18.27
N GLY A 426 -25.11 2.25 -18.84
CA GLY A 426 -25.22 2.54 -20.27
C GLY A 426 -26.48 2.03 -20.91
N ASP A 427 -26.51 2.14 -22.24
CA ASP A 427 -27.63 1.69 -23.05
C ASP A 427 -27.18 0.45 -23.86
N LEU A 428 -27.78 -0.70 -23.60
CA LEU A 428 -27.51 -1.97 -24.32
C LEU A 428 -27.92 -1.97 -25.80
N LYS A 429 -28.04 -0.80 -26.44
CA LYS A 429 -28.53 -0.67 -27.82
C LYS A 429 -27.52 -1.03 -28.90
N CYS A 430 -26.24 -1.23 -28.57
CA CYS A 430 -25.27 -1.58 -29.60
C CYS A 430 -25.39 -3.08 -30.01
N ASP A 431 -25.26 -3.38 -31.31
CA ASP A 431 -25.38 -4.75 -31.82
C ASP A 431 -24.25 -5.68 -31.31
N ALA A 432 -23.11 -5.14 -30.90
CA ALA A 432 -22.06 -5.89 -30.22
C ALA A 432 -22.51 -6.32 -28.83
N CYS A 433 -23.21 -5.45 -28.11
CA CYS A 433 -23.79 -5.76 -26.79
C CYS A 433 -24.94 -6.78 -26.89
N LYS A 434 -25.74 -6.74 -27.98
CA LYS A 434 -26.79 -7.73 -28.25
C LYS A 434 -26.27 -9.13 -28.54
N LYS A 435 -25.06 -9.25 -29.13
CA LYS A 435 -24.39 -10.55 -29.35
C LYS A 435 -23.85 -11.18 -28.08
N LEU A 436 -23.80 -10.42 -26.98
CA LEU A 436 -23.41 -10.85 -25.66
C LEU A 436 -24.62 -11.18 -24.77
N CYS A 437 -25.79 -11.37 -25.37
CA CYS A 437 -27.11 -11.46 -24.74
C CYS A 437 -27.36 -12.66 -23.78
N ASP A 438 -26.37 -13.52 -23.57
CA ASP A 438 -26.43 -14.54 -22.50
C ASP A 438 -25.95 -13.99 -21.14
N ILE A 439 -25.57 -12.69 -21.07
CA ILE A 439 -25.05 -12.04 -19.87
C ILE A 439 -26.06 -11.00 -19.40
N GLU A 440 -26.85 -11.37 -18.38
CA GLU A 440 -27.82 -10.47 -17.77
C GLU A 440 -27.19 -9.76 -16.57
N ALA A 441 -27.13 -8.43 -16.61
CA ALA A 441 -26.87 -7.61 -15.43
C ALA A 441 -28.09 -7.64 -14.49
N THR A 442 -27.85 -7.60 -13.18
CA THR A 442 -28.97 -7.54 -12.19
C THR A 442 -29.79 -6.26 -12.37
N HIS A 443 -29.11 -5.14 -12.69
CA HIS A 443 -29.76 -3.86 -12.99
C HIS A 443 -29.03 -3.15 -14.14
N ILE A 444 -29.76 -2.27 -14.85
CA ILE A 444 -29.22 -1.39 -15.89
C ILE A 444 -29.61 0.04 -15.53
N VAL A 445 -28.64 0.93 -15.49
CA VAL A 445 -28.78 2.33 -15.11
C VAL A 445 -28.01 3.24 -16.06
N ARG A 446 -28.21 4.56 -15.98
CA ARG A 446 -27.58 5.53 -16.88
C ARG A 446 -26.31 6.17 -16.32
N SER A 447 -26.13 6.11 -14.99
CA SER A 447 -25.00 6.78 -14.31
C SER A 447 -24.65 6.08 -13.01
N VAL A 448 -23.46 6.38 -12.47
CA VAL A 448 -23.05 5.92 -11.14
C VAL A 448 -23.95 6.48 -10.03
N SER A 449 -24.55 7.67 -10.23
CA SER A 449 -25.53 8.25 -9.30
C SER A 449 -26.77 7.38 -9.21
N GLU A 450 -27.35 6.98 -10.36
CA GLU A 450 -28.50 6.04 -10.39
C GLU A 450 -28.14 4.68 -9.79
N ALA A 451 -26.91 4.18 -10.01
CA ALA A 451 -26.44 2.96 -9.38
C ALA A 451 -26.42 3.09 -7.85
N ALA A 452 -25.89 4.21 -7.34
CA ALA A 452 -25.87 4.50 -5.92
C ALA A 452 -27.31 4.62 -5.33
N ASP A 453 -28.30 5.06 -6.12
CA ASP A 453 -29.69 5.19 -5.69
C ASP A 453 -30.35 3.83 -5.47
N ILE A 454 -30.16 2.89 -6.39
CA ILE A 454 -30.82 1.58 -6.37
C ILE A 454 -30.17 0.56 -5.40
N ILE A 455 -28.90 0.75 -5.04
CA ILE A 455 -28.22 -0.07 -4.01
C ILE A 455 -28.95 0.17 -2.67
N PRO A 456 -29.48 -0.89 -2.01
CA PRO A 456 -30.18 -0.74 -0.73
C PRO A 456 -29.23 -0.37 0.40
N GLU A 457 -29.77 0.13 1.52
CA GLU A 457 -28.99 0.24 2.75
C GLU A 457 -28.58 -1.14 3.27
N LYS A 458 -27.37 -1.22 3.90
CA LYS A 458 -26.92 -2.44 4.58
C LYS A 458 -27.98 -2.83 5.60
N LYS A 459 -28.49 -4.05 5.51
CA LYS A 459 -29.37 -4.60 6.56
C LYS A 459 -28.51 -4.83 7.81
N ASN A 460 -28.90 -4.21 8.91
CA ASN A 460 -28.37 -4.58 10.22
C ASN A 460 -28.87 -6.00 10.52
N ILE A 461 -27.98 -6.98 10.45
CA ILE A 461 -28.24 -8.38 10.84
C ILE A 461 -27.84 -8.54 12.30
#